data_05370dee050e38eaff49d6f49143f988
#
_entry.id   05370dee050e38eaff49d6f49143f988
#
_cell.length_a   1.000
_cell.length_b   1.000
_cell.length_c   1.000
_cell.angle_alpha   90.00
_cell.angle_beta   90.00
_cell.angle_gamma   90.00
#
_symmetry.space_group_name_H-M   'P 1'
#
loop_
_entity.id
_entity.type
_entity.pdbx_description
1 polymer ?
#
loop_
_entity_poly.entity_id
_entity_poly.type
_entity_poly.pdbx_seq_one_letter_code
_entity_poly.pdbx_strand_id
1 'polypeptide(L)'
;MLELNPDIYRAVLQSLPIGVYLTDRKRQIAFWNESAERITGYLGQEVVGHFCPDNLLMHCDENQVALCGCDCPLAQTMQDGRAREANIFLRHKDGQRVPVRVRSMPVRDEFGVIIGAAECFEERSFRAAETRCPHVRTDVSLDDVTGIPDRQAMLAGLGAALEDFAASQAPFGVLSIAIDNLDHVRHVSGCRAVNEVFYAAAQTLSGGTRPDDLVGRWREDRFVALVPCPAADGLRSCAERLKRLVSLAAVPWWGDRLSVTVSMGGTMARPGDTVESLLERAEEALQAAAAAQPNSVLVI
;
A
#
# COMPACT_ATOMS: atom_id res chain seq x y z
N MET A 1 35.75 28.18 -5.33
CA MET A 1 34.63 27.77 -6.21
C MET A 1 34.50 26.26 -6.06
N LEU A 2 33.30 25.75 -5.82
CA LEU A 2 33.08 24.29 -5.77
C LEU A 2 33.16 23.77 -7.20
N GLU A 3 34.18 23.00 -7.54
CA GLU A 3 34.26 22.35 -8.85
C GLU A 3 33.28 21.16 -8.82
N LEU A 4 32.21 21.23 -9.62
CA LEU A 4 31.23 20.20 -9.76
C LEU A 4 31.83 19.05 -10.59
N ASN A 5 32.19 17.97 -9.91
CA ASN A 5 32.67 16.73 -10.51
C ASN A 5 31.62 15.61 -10.37
N PRO A 6 31.76 14.46 -11.05
CA PRO A 6 30.82 13.35 -11.00
C PRO A 6 30.54 12.83 -9.57
N ASP A 7 31.52 12.88 -8.69
CA ASP A 7 31.40 12.39 -7.29
C ASP A 7 30.48 13.29 -6.47
N ILE A 8 30.53 14.61 -6.70
CA ILE A 8 29.64 15.57 -6.03
C ILE A 8 28.19 15.34 -6.50
N TYR A 9 27.95 15.17 -7.79
CA TYR A 9 26.59 14.86 -8.28
C TYR A 9 26.05 13.57 -7.70
N ARG A 10 26.90 12.53 -7.60
CA ARG A 10 26.54 11.26 -6.99
C ARG A 10 26.21 11.43 -5.51
N ALA A 11 27.01 12.15 -4.75
CA ALA A 11 26.78 12.43 -3.33
C ALA A 11 25.48 13.21 -3.11
N VAL A 12 25.17 14.18 -3.96
CA VAL A 12 23.90 14.93 -3.91
C VAL A 12 22.72 13.99 -4.16
N LEU A 13 22.75 13.20 -5.22
CA LEU A 13 21.69 12.24 -5.54
C LEU A 13 21.50 11.22 -4.41
N GLN A 14 22.60 10.78 -3.78
CA GLN A 14 22.56 9.82 -2.67
C GLN A 14 21.87 10.41 -1.43
N SER A 15 22.08 11.71 -1.15
CA SER A 15 21.52 12.38 0.02
C SER A 15 20.09 12.91 -0.14
N LEU A 16 19.49 12.80 -1.32
CA LEU A 16 18.12 13.27 -1.54
C LEU A 16 17.12 12.51 -0.64
N PRO A 17 16.14 13.21 -0.02
CA PRO A 17 15.15 12.56 0.86
C PRO A 17 14.09 11.76 0.11
N ILE A 18 14.08 11.81 -1.21
CA ILE A 18 13.21 11.06 -2.12
C ILE A 18 13.97 9.89 -2.72
N GLY A 19 13.29 8.78 -3.02
CA GLY A 19 13.89 7.67 -3.75
C GLY A 19 14.26 8.09 -5.17
N VAL A 20 15.48 7.78 -5.58
CA VAL A 20 15.98 8.08 -6.93
C VAL A 20 16.68 6.87 -7.49
N TYR A 21 16.30 6.48 -8.70
CA TYR A 21 17.10 5.55 -9.49
C TYR A 21 17.25 6.00 -10.93
N LEU A 22 18.35 5.55 -11.55
CA LEU A 22 18.66 5.81 -12.95
C LEU A 22 18.71 4.49 -13.72
N THR A 23 18.21 4.50 -14.94
CA THR A 23 18.35 3.36 -15.85
C THR A 23 19.02 3.79 -17.16
N ASP A 24 19.66 2.83 -17.82
CA ASP A 24 20.05 2.97 -19.22
C ASP A 24 18.83 2.81 -20.17
N ARG A 25 19.08 2.87 -21.48
CA ARG A 25 18.02 2.67 -22.51
C ARG A 25 17.40 1.27 -22.51
N LYS A 26 18.08 0.27 -21.96
CA LYS A 26 17.58 -1.09 -21.83
C LYS A 26 16.79 -1.29 -20.53
N ARG A 27 16.66 -0.22 -19.73
CA ARG A 27 16.05 -0.22 -18.38
C ARG A 27 16.89 -1.01 -17.36
N GLN A 28 18.19 -1.16 -17.59
CA GLN A 28 19.11 -1.68 -16.58
C GLN A 28 19.38 -0.58 -15.55
N ILE A 29 19.22 -0.90 -14.27
CA ILE A 29 19.41 0.06 -13.17
C ILE A 29 20.91 0.34 -13.02
N ALA A 30 21.28 1.62 -13.15
CA ALA A 30 22.66 2.09 -13.06
C ALA A 30 22.96 2.82 -11.72
N PHE A 31 21.93 3.30 -11.06
CA PHE A 31 22.05 4.02 -9.79
C PHE A 31 20.82 3.81 -8.93
N TRP A 32 21.01 3.81 -7.61
CA TRP A 32 19.98 3.61 -6.59
C TRP A 32 20.42 4.34 -5.33
N ASN A 33 19.63 5.28 -4.79
CA ASN A 33 20.01 6.05 -3.61
C ASN A 33 19.50 5.46 -2.28
N GLU A 34 20.00 5.97 -1.16
CA GLU A 34 19.62 5.52 0.19
C GLU A 34 18.11 5.66 0.47
N SER A 35 17.46 6.69 -0.05
CA SER A 35 16.02 6.85 0.12
C SER A 35 15.23 5.82 -0.67
N ALA A 36 15.72 5.40 -1.85
CA ALA A 36 15.13 4.30 -2.59
C ALA A 36 15.28 2.96 -1.83
N GLU A 37 16.43 2.73 -1.18
CA GLU A 37 16.61 1.56 -0.30
C GLU A 37 15.60 1.56 0.84
N ARG A 38 15.43 2.68 1.53
CA ARG A 38 14.50 2.83 2.64
C ARG A 38 13.05 2.61 2.24
N ILE A 39 12.62 3.17 1.09
CA ILE A 39 11.22 3.10 0.63
C ILE A 39 10.87 1.72 0.10
N THR A 40 11.82 1.02 -0.51
CA THR A 40 11.57 -0.24 -1.20
C THR A 40 12.08 -1.47 -0.47
N GLY A 41 12.97 -1.29 0.52
CA GLY A 41 13.67 -2.37 1.24
C GLY A 41 14.77 -3.06 0.43
N TYR A 42 14.96 -2.71 -0.85
CA TYR A 42 16.04 -3.26 -1.67
C TYR A 42 17.31 -2.42 -1.53
N LEU A 43 18.44 -3.06 -1.24
CA LEU A 43 19.74 -2.40 -1.22
C LEU A 43 20.25 -2.12 -2.65
N GLY A 44 20.99 -1.03 -2.87
CA GLY A 44 21.54 -0.69 -4.17
C GLY A 44 22.39 -1.80 -4.79
N GLN A 45 23.16 -2.51 -3.98
CA GLN A 45 23.96 -3.66 -4.42
C GLN A 45 23.12 -4.87 -4.90
N GLU A 46 21.85 -4.95 -4.51
CA GLU A 46 20.92 -6.01 -4.94
C GLU A 46 20.19 -5.66 -6.24
N VAL A 47 20.12 -4.38 -6.60
CA VAL A 47 19.31 -3.91 -7.72
C VAL A 47 20.11 -3.31 -8.86
N VAL A 48 21.27 -2.68 -8.59
CA VAL A 48 22.12 -2.13 -9.63
C VAL A 48 22.64 -3.25 -10.53
N GLY A 49 22.49 -3.07 -11.85
CA GLY A 49 22.81 -4.10 -12.84
C GLY A 49 21.64 -5.00 -13.24
N HIS A 50 20.54 -5.00 -12.47
CA HIS A 50 19.31 -5.72 -12.83
C HIS A 50 18.40 -4.87 -13.71
N PHE A 51 17.49 -5.53 -14.45
CA PHE A 51 16.53 -4.82 -15.27
C PHE A 51 15.30 -4.45 -14.44
N CYS A 52 14.86 -3.20 -14.56
CA CYS A 52 13.67 -2.71 -13.86
C CYS A 52 12.42 -3.59 -14.08
N PRO A 53 12.17 -4.16 -15.32
CA PRO A 53 11.03 -5.05 -15.55
C PRO A 53 11.12 -6.44 -14.91
N ASP A 54 12.27 -6.86 -14.38
CA ASP A 54 12.51 -8.21 -13.85
C ASP A 54 11.78 -8.47 -12.51
N ASN A 55 10.52 -8.03 -12.42
CA ASN A 55 9.65 -8.21 -11.25
C ASN A 55 10.18 -7.60 -9.94
N LEU A 56 11.05 -6.60 -10.01
CA LEU A 56 11.64 -5.97 -8.85
C LEU A 56 10.60 -5.13 -8.13
N LEU A 57 10.19 -4.00 -8.70
CA LEU A 57 9.25 -3.06 -8.11
C LEU A 57 7.78 -3.36 -8.46
N MET A 58 7.53 -4.05 -9.57
CA MET A 58 6.19 -4.46 -10.03
C MET A 58 5.16 -3.34 -9.90
N HIS A 59 5.42 -2.23 -10.53
CA HIS A 59 4.53 -1.07 -10.51
C HIS A 59 3.12 -1.43 -11.01
N CYS A 60 2.09 -0.98 -10.28
CA CYS A 60 0.71 -1.01 -10.73
C CYS A 60 0.00 0.32 -10.42
N ASP A 61 -1.04 0.61 -11.17
CA ASP A 61 -1.89 1.78 -10.95
C ASP A 61 -2.91 1.55 -9.81
N GLU A 62 -3.78 2.52 -9.57
CA GLU A 62 -4.86 2.43 -8.57
C GLU A 62 -5.91 1.37 -8.92
N ASN A 63 -6.02 1.00 -10.21
CA ASN A 63 -6.89 -0.07 -10.70
C ASN A 63 -6.16 -1.42 -10.77
N GLN A 64 -4.87 -1.47 -10.32
CA GLN A 64 -4.04 -2.67 -10.25
C GLN A 64 -3.59 -3.22 -11.61
N VAL A 65 -3.67 -2.40 -12.65
CA VAL A 65 -3.09 -2.73 -13.94
C VAL A 65 -1.58 -2.67 -13.81
N ALA A 66 -0.89 -3.76 -14.16
CA ALA A 66 0.57 -3.82 -14.16
C ALA A 66 1.14 -2.84 -15.20
N LEU A 67 1.94 -1.89 -14.77
CA LEU A 67 2.51 -0.84 -15.62
C LEU A 67 3.83 -1.25 -16.26
N CYS A 68 4.55 -2.22 -15.70
CA CYS A 68 5.90 -2.59 -16.16
C CYS A 68 5.98 -3.17 -17.58
N GLY A 69 4.84 -3.52 -18.17
CA GLY A 69 4.72 -3.99 -19.57
C GLY A 69 4.50 -2.84 -20.55
N CYS A 70 3.23 -2.60 -20.91
CA CYS A 70 2.84 -1.70 -22.00
C CYS A 70 2.78 -0.22 -21.59
N ASP A 71 2.46 0.10 -20.32
CA ASP A 71 2.15 1.45 -19.85
C ASP A 71 3.20 2.00 -18.85
N CYS A 72 4.42 1.52 -18.92
CA CYS A 72 5.50 1.95 -18.04
C CYS A 72 5.86 3.44 -18.28
N PRO A 73 5.67 4.34 -17.30
CA PRO A 73 5.98 5.75 -17.44
C PRO A 73 7.44 6.01 -17.81
N LEU A 74 8.35 5.22 -17.22
CA LEU A 74 9.78 5.29 -17.51
C LEU A 74 10.09 4.94 -18.98
N ALA A 75 9.51 3.86 -19.50
CA ALA A 75 9.72 3.43 -20.89
C ALA A 75 9.17 4.46 -21.88
N GLN A 76 7.96 4.97 -21.65
CA GLN A 76 7.35 6.01 -22.47
C GLN A 76 8.17 7.31 -22.44
N THR A 77 8.72 7.68 -21.25
CA THR A 77 9.61 8.85 -21.12
C THR A 77 10.88 8.70 -21.94
N MET A 78 11.46 7.50 -22.02
CA MET A 78 12.63 7.25 -22.88
C MET A 78 12.28 7.26 -24.39
N GLN A 79 11.03 6.93 -24.73
CA GLN A 79 10.58 6.86 -26.12
C GLN A 79 10.36 8.26 -26.73
N ASP A 80 9.65 9.15 -26.01
CA ASP A 80 9.25 10.45 -26.54
C ASP A 80 9.96 11.65 -25.88
N GLY A 81 10.75 11.40 -24.85
CA GLY A 81 11.53 12.42 -24.14
C GLY A 81 10.73 13.38 -23.28
N ARG A 82 9.46 13.03 -22.93
CA ARG A 82 8.60 13.83 -22.07
C ARG A 82 8.66 13.32 -20.64
N ALA A 83 8.76 14.24 -19.66
CA ALA A 83 8.63 13.88 -18.26
C ALA A 83 7.19 13.43 -17.96
N ARG A 84 7.05 12.45 -17.08
CA ARG A 84 5.76 11.90 -16.63
C ARG A 84 5.67 11.86 -15.13
N GLU A 85 4.47 12.01 -14.64
CA GLU A 85 4.17 11.87 -13.22
C GLU A 85 2.94 10.95 -13.07
N ALA A 86 2.99 10.04 -12.09
CA ALA A 86 1.91 9.12 -11.81
C ALA A 86 1.87 8.78 -10.32
N ASN A 87 0.67 8.48 -9.84
CA ASN A 87 0.45 7.86 -8.54
C ASN A 87 0.32 6.35 -8.77
N ILE A 88 1.21 5.58 -8.19
CA ILE A 88 1.29 4.14 -8.41
C ILE A 88 1.57 3.41 -7.10
N PHE A 89 1.48 2.10 -7.13
CA PHE A 89 1.95 1.23 -6.06
C PHE A 89 3.18 0.47 -6.55
N LEU A 90 4.25 0.50 -5.77
CA LEU A 90 5.39 -0.38 -5.95
C LEU A 90 5.33 -1.55 -4.95
N ARG A 91 6.07 -2.62 -5.24
CA ARG A 91 6.24 -3.72 -4.31
C ARG A 91 7.50 -3.51 -3.48
N HIS A 92 7.36 -3.54 -2.17
CA HIS A 92 8.47 -3.60 -1.22
C HIS A 92 9.13 -4.99 -1.25
N LYS A 93 10.38 -5.08 -0.84
CA LYS A 93 11.11 -6.35 -0.71
C LYS A 93 10.38 -7.37 0.18
N ASP A 94 9.76 -6.90 1.26
CA ASP A 94 8.99 -7.73 2.21
C ASP A 94 7.59 -8.11 1.71
N GLY A 95 7.23 -7.67 0.48
CA GLY A 95 6.03 -8.12 -0.22
C GLY A 95 4.84 -7.17 -0.18
N GLN A 96 4.80 -6.18 0.72
CA GLN A 96 3.70 -5.22 0.79
C GLN A 96 3.70 -4.27 -0.43
N ARG A 97 2.53 -3.68 -0.69
CA ARG A 97 2.32 -2.63 -1.68
C ARG A 97 2.49 -1.26 -1.05
N VAL A 98 3.47 -0.49 -1.52
CA VAL A 98 3.76 0.86 -1.05
C VAL A 98 3.23 1.86 -2.07
N PRO A 99 2.30 2.77 -1.67
CA PRO A 99 1.83 3.83 -2.54
C PRO A 99 2.93 4.89 -2.71
N VAL A 100 3.25 5.22 -3.95
CA VAL A 100 4.25 6.23 -4.26
C VAL A 100 3.76 7.18 -5.35
N ARG A 101 4.24 8.41 -5.29
CA ARG A 101 4.20 9.36 -6.39
C ARG A 101 5.50 9.26 -7.13
N VAL A 102 5.47 8.86 -8.38
CA VAL A 102 6.65 8.75 -9.23
C VAL A 102 6.72 9.88 -10.24
N ARG A 103 7.93 10.30 -10.57
CA ARG A 103 8.24 11.22 -11.65
C ARG A 103 9.37 10.67 -12.47
N SER A 104 9.09 10.34 -13.73
CA SER A 104 10.06 9.84 -14.71
C SER A 104 10.54 10.98 -15.60
N MET A 105 11.86 11.10 -15.79
CA MET A 105 12.51 12.16 -16.57
C MET A 105 13.55 11.54 -17.51
N PRO A 106 13.68 12.04 -18.78
CA PRO A 106 14.70 11.55 -19.69
C PRO A 106 16.09 12.05 -19.26
N VAL A 107 17.07 11.17 -19.27
CA VAL A 107 18.49 11.51 -19.12
C VAL A 107 19.11 11.61 -20.52
N ARG A 108 19.77 12.73 -20.78
CA ARG A 108 20.37 13.04 -22.10
C ARG A 108 21.88 13.22 -21.97
N ASP A 109 22.59 12.88 -23.04
CA ASP A 109 23.99 13.20 -23.17
C ASP A 109 24.23 14.66 -23.61
N GLU A 110 25.47 15.04 -23.82
CA GLU A 110 25.88 16.39 -24.25
C GLU A 110 25.35 16.77 -25.65
N PHE A 111 24.94 15.78 -26.46
CA PHE A 111 24.34 15.98 -27.79
C PHE A 111 22.81 16.00 -27.76
N GLY A 112 22.20 15.90 -26.56
CA GLY A 112 20.74 15.87 -26.37
C GLY A 112 20.09 14.52 -26.66
N VAL A 113 20.89 13.48 -26.94
CA VAL A 113 20.38 12.13 -27.18
C VAL A 113 19.96 11.48 -25.86
N ILE A 114 18.79 10.85 -25.83
CA ILE A 114 18.31 10.13 -24.64
C ILE A 114 19.17 8.89 -24.44
N ILE A 115 19.90 8.85 -23.34
CA ILE A 115 20.77 7.72 -22.94
C ILE A 115 20.16 6.85 -21.85
N GLY A 116 19.05 7.29 -21.24
CA GLY A 116 18.36 6.58 -20.17
C GLY A 116 17.23 7.41 -19.58
N ALA A 117 16.78 7.03 -18.42
CA ALA A 117 15.81 7.81 -17.64
C ALA A 117 16.15 7.81 -16.14
N ALA A 118 15.73 8.87 -15.47
CA ALA A 118 15.69 8.99 -14.02
C ALA A 118 14.24 8.82 -13.55
N GLU A 119 14.05 8.05 -12.51
CA GLU A 119 12.78 8.01 -11.78
C GLU A 119 13.00 8.46 -10.35
N CYS A 120 12.27 9.51 -9.97
CA CYS A 120 12.19 9.97 -8.60
C CYS A 120 10.85 9.54 -8.02
N PHE A 121 10.84 9.06 -6.78
CA PHE A 121 9.61 8.65 -6.12
C PHE A 121 9.63 8.99 -4.63
N GLU A 122 8.49 9.35 -4.13
CA GLU A 122 8.26 9.60 -2.71
C GLU A 122 7.09 8.75 -2.24
N GLU A 123 7.22 8.21 -1.04
CA GLU A 123 6.13 7.50 -0.42
C GLU A 123 4.95 8.46 -0.24
N ARG A 124 3.81 8.11 -0.82
CA ARG A 124 2.57 8.80 -0.51
C ARG A 124 2.13 8.32 0.87
N SER A 125 2.62 8.99 1.90
CA SER A 125 1.94 8.83 3.15
C SER A 125 0.56 9.45 2.96
N PHE A 126 -0.46 8.62 2.86
CA PHE A 126 -1.84 9.06 3.05
C PHE A 126 -2.03 9.71 4.44
N ARG A 127 -0.98 9.70 5.27
CA ARG A 127 -0.91 10.29 6.61
C ARG A 127 -0.27 11.67 6.70
N ALA A 128 0.32 12.22 5.65
CA ALA A 128 1.06 13.49 5.69
C ALA A 128 0.42 14.63 4.89
N ALA A 129 -0.88 14.82 5.02
CA ALA A 129 -1.43 16.15 5.09
C ALA A 129 -1.97 16.26 6.52
N GLU A 130 -1.62 17.32 7.24
CA GLU A 130 -2.22 17.73 8.51
C GLU A 130 -3.72 18.04 8.34
N THR A 131 -4.46 17.10 7.78
CA THR A 131 -5.90 17.09 7.81
C THR A 131 -6.23 16.10 8.92
N ARG A 132 -6.37 16.66 10.10
CA ARG A 132 -6.85 16.02 11.30
C ARG A 132 -8.02 15.13 10.93
N CYS A 133 -7.80 13.81 10.95
CA CYS A 133 -8.88 12.93 11.36
C CYS A 133 -9.23 13.39 12.78
N PRO A 134 -10.37 14.01 13.06
CA PRO A 134 -10.67 14.55 14.39
C PRO A 134 -10.68 13.46 15.46
N HIS A 135 -10.56 12.19 15.07
CA HIS A 135 -10.72 11.01 15.89
C HIS A 135 -9.41 10.32 16.28
N VAL A 136 -8.24 10.69 15.69
CA VAL A 136 -6.96 10.08 16.06
C VAL A 136 -6.21 10.99 17.02
N ARG A 137 -6.28 10.65 18.31
CA ARG A 137 -5.44 11.23 19.36
C ARG A 137 -3.97 10.82 19.13
N THR A 138 -3.03 11.67 19.54
CA THR A 138 -1.57 11.55 19.40
C THR A 138 -0.93 10.32 20.09
N ASP A 139 -1.71 9.51 20.84
CA ASP A 139 -1.29 8.26 21.48
C ASP A 139 -2.12 7.08 20.95
N VAL A 140 -1.93 6.74 19.68
CA VAL A 140 -2.57 5.55 19.09
C VAL A 140 -1.78 4.31 19.47
N SER A 141 -2.39 3.40 20.21
CA SER A 141 -1.80 2.09 20.50
C SER A 141 -1.70 1.27 19.21
N LEU A 142 -0.50 0.72 18.96
CA LEU A 142 -0.19 -0.05 17.74
C LEU A 142 -0.01 -1.52 18.09
N ASP A 143 -0.39 -2.39 17.15
CA ASP A 143 -0.15 -3.82 17.25
C ASP A 143 1.34 -4.13 16.99
N ASP A 144 1.96 -4.89 17.88
CA ASP A 144 3.40 -5.18 17.88
C ASP A 144 3.87 -5.96 16.64
N VAL A 145 2.98 -6.75 16.00
CA VAL A 145 3.31 -7.56 14.84
C VAL A 145 3.16 -6.78 13.55
N THR A 146 2.10 -5.99 13.44
CA THR A 146 1.72 -5.35 12.18
C THR A 146 2.06 -3.87 12.11
N GLY A 147 2.31 -3.22 13.25
CA GLY A 147 2.62 -1.78 13.31
C GLY A 147 1.46 -0.85 12.96
N ILE A 148 0.25 -1.38 12.72
CA ILE A 148 -0.96 -0.60 12.49
C ILE A 148 -1.76 -0.47 13.81
N PRO A 149 -2.78 0.42 13.90
CA PRO A 149 -3.65 0.53 15.06
C PRO A 149 -4.13 -0.83 15.58
N ASP A 150 -4.05 -1.00 16.89
CA ASP A 150 -4.55 -2.21 17.56
C ASP A 150 -6.07 -2.13 17.82
N ARG A 151 -6.59 -3.17 18.46
CA ARG A 151 -8.01 -3.25 18.81
C ARG A 151 -8.49 -2.08 19.66
N GLN A 152 -7.66 -1.62 20.61
CA GLN A 152 -8.04 -0.52 21.51
C GLN A 152 -8.15 0.80 20.75
N ALA A 153 -7.20 1.07 19.86
CA ALA A 153 -7.23 2.23 18.98
C ALA A 153 -8.45 2.19 18.03
N MET A 154 -8.78 1.00 17.49
CA MET A 154 -9.95 0.82 16.63
C MET A 154 -11.25 1.06 17.38
N LEU A 155 -11.38 0.56 18.61
CA LEU A 155 -12.57 0.82 19.46
C LEU A 155 -12.76 2.30 19.73
N ALA A 156 -11.69 3.01 20.05
CA ALA A 156 -11.73 4.46 20.27
C ALA A 156 -12.14 5.23 18.99
N GLY A 157 -11.57 4.85 17.83
CA GLY A 157 -11.91 5.46 16.54
C GLY A 157 -13.36 5.22 16.13
N LEU A 158 -13.85 3.98 16.29
CA LEU A 158 -15.25 3.64 15.98
C LEU A 158 -16.24 4.36 16.92
N GLY A 159 -15.92 4.46 18.21
CA GLY A 159 -16.74 5.20 19.17
C GLY A 159 -16.85 6.68 18.80
N ALA A 160 -15.72 7.31 18.51
CA ALA A 160 -15.70 8.71 18.08
C ALA A 160 -16.47 8.94 16.75
N ALA A 161 -16.33 8.03 15.78
CA ALA A 161 -17.08 8.11 14.52
C ALA A 161 -18.60 7.98 14.71
N LEU A 162 -19.06 7.14 15.64
CA LEU A 162 -20.48 7.04 15.98
C LEU A 162 -21.00 8.30 16.69
N GLU A 163 -20.21 8.89 17.59
CA GLU A 163 -20.55 10.17 18.23
C GLU A 163 -20.69 11.30 17.18
N ASP A 164 -19.75 11.38 16.24
CA ASP A 164 -19.82 12.35 15.15
C ASP A 164 -20.99 12.09 14.20
N PHE A 165 -21.26 10.83 13.88
CA PHE A 165 -22.43 10.45 13.09
C PHE A 165 -23.73 10.88 13.77
N ALA A 166 -23.83 10.69 15.08
CA ALA A 166 -25.01 11.14 15.85
C ALA A 166 -25.17 12.66 15.84
N ALA A 167 -24.05 13.40 15.91
CA ALA A 167 -24.05 14.87 15.97
C ALA A 167 -24.22 15.55 14.61
N SER A 168 -23.51 15.06 13.58
CA SER A 168 -23.38 15.73 12.26
C SER A 168 -24.05 14.98 11.11
N GLN A 169 -24.50 13.75 11.32
CA GLN A 169 -24.99 12.82 10.29
C GLN A 169 -23.94 12.54 9.18
N ALA A 170 -22.65 12.73 9.50
CA ALA A 170 -21.56 12.41 8.58
C ALA A 170 -21.49 10.89 8.34
N PRO A 171 -21.80 10.37 7.14
CA PRO A 171 -21.93 8.95 6.92
C PRO A 171 -20.57 8.28 6.86
N PHE A 172 -20.47 7.10 7.44
CA PHE A 172 -19.30 6.23 7.34
C PHE A 172 -19.71 4.76 7.26
N GLY A 173 -18.79 3.93 6.79
CA GLY A 173 -18.94 2.48 6.79
C GLY A 173 -17.80 1.78 7.50
N VAL A 174 -18.03 0.52 7.83
CA VAL A 174 -17.04 -0.36 8.45
C VAL A 174 -16.86 -1.60 7.59
N LEU A 175 -15.61 -2.05 7.44
CA LEU A 175 -15.25 -3.32 6.82
C LEU A 175 -14.65 -4.23 7.89
N SER A 176 -15.14 -5.46 7.99
CA SER A 176 -14.47 -6.59 8.63
C SER A 176 -13.70 -7.35 7.54
N ILE A 177 -12.42 -7.66 7.78
CA ILE A 177 -11.48 -8.19 6.79
C ILE A 177 -10.81 -9.43 7.35
N ALA A 178 -10.89 -10.55 6.64
CA ALA A 178 -10.23 -11.80 6.97
C ALA A 178 -9.18 -12.17 5.92
N ILE A 179 -8.03 -12.67 6.35
CA ILE A 179 -7.09 -13.32 5.43
C ILE A 179 -7.61 -14.73 5.14
N ASP A 180 -7.76 -15.04 3.85
CA ASP A 180 -8.22 -16.36 3.40
C ASP A 180 -7.13 -17.42 3.58
N ASN A 181 -7.54 -18.64 3.86
CA ASN A 181 -6.67 -19.83 3.95
C ASN A 181 -5.48 -19.71 4.94
N LEU A 182 -5.58 -18.87 5.96
CA LEU A 182 -4.49 -18.63 6.91
C LEU A 182 -4.06 -19.91 7.64
N ASP A 183 -5.00 -20.82 7.94
CA ASP A 183 -4.70 -22.11 8.56
C ASP A 183 -3.86 -23.01 7.66
N HIS A 184 -4.05 -22.94 6.34
CA HIS A 184 -3.18 -23.63 5.38
C HIS A 184 -1.76 -23.07 5.42
N VAL A 185 -1.60 -21.75 5.42
CA VAL A 185 -0.28 -21.09 5.55
C VAL A 185 0.38 -21.50 6.87
N ARG A 186 -0.37 -21.52 7.97
CA ARG A 186 0.12 -21.94 9.29
C ARG A 186 0.59 -23.39 9.28
N HIS A 187 -0.18 -24.28 8.66
CA HIS A 187 0.14 -25.72 8.62
C HIS A 187 1.36 -26.04 7.74
N VAL A 188 1.47 -25.38 6.58
CA VAL A 188 2.52 -25.66 5.60
C VAL A 188 3.81 -24.91 5.90
N SER A 189 3.72 -23.65 6.31
CA SER A 189 4.84 -22.72 6.41
C SER A 189 5.15 -22.25 7.84
N GLY A 190 4.30 -22.61 8.82
CA GLY A 190 4.47 -22.32 10.24
C GLY A 190 4.05 -20.93 10.66
N CYS A 191 4.11 -20.67 11.98
CA CYS A 191 3.62 -19.41 12.58
C CYS A 191 4.41 -18.16 12.13
N ARG A 192 5.70 -18.31 11.81
CA ARG A 192 6.51 -17.20 11.33
C ARG A 192 6.02 -16.70 9.95
N ALA A 193 5.68 -17.62 9.05
CA ALA A 193 5.09 -17.27 7.75
C ALA A 193 3.77 -16.52 7.90
N VAL A 194 2.95 -16.93 8.88
CA VAL A 194 1.69 -16.24 9.20
C VAL A 194 1.95 -14.79 9.62
N ASN A 195 2.93 -14.51 10.48
CA ASN A 195 3.27 -13.16 10.91
C ASN A 195 3.76 -12.29 9.74
N GLU A 196 4.59 -12.81 8.86
CA GLU A 196 5.07 -12.09 7.66
C GLU A 196 3.91 -11.77 6.71
N VAL A 197 3.00 -12.71 6.49
CA VAL A 197 1.79 -12.52 5.69
C VAL A 197 0.88 -11.46 6.33
N PHE A 198 0.69 -11.50 7.66
CA PHE A 198 -0.07 -10.50 8.39
C PHE A 198 0.53 -9.11 8.26
N TYR A 199 1.84 -9.00 8.45
CA TYR A 199 2.56 -7.74 8.29
C TYR A 199 2.37 -7.18 6.88
N ALA A 200 2.62 -7.98 5.84
CA ALA A 200 2.47 -7.54 4.45
C ALA A 200 1.03 -7.13 4.12
N ALA A 201 0.03 -7.89 4.60
CA ALA A 201 -1.39 -7.55 4.42
C ALA A 201 -1.74 -6.24 5.15
N ALA A 202 -1.32 -6.07 6.40
CA ALA A 202 -1.56 -4.88 7.21
C ALA A 202 -0.97 -3.62 6.56
N GLN A 203 0.30 -3.67 6.13
CA GLN A 203 0.97 -2.56 5.45
C GLN A 203 0.28 -2.24 4.11
N THR A 204 -0.13 -3.26 3.36
CA THR A 204 -0.86 -3.09 2.09
C THR A 204 -2.24 -2.45 2.31
N LEU A 205 -2.99 -2.91 3.32
CA LEU A 205 -4.29 -2.34 3.68
C LEU A 205 -4.14 -0.87 4.11
N SER A 206 -3.21 -0.60 5.03
CA SER A 206 -2.94 0.77 5.52
C SER A 206 -2.46 1.70 4.41
N GLY A 207 -1.55 1.24 3.55
CA GLY A 207 -1.07 2.01 2.39
C GLY A 207 -2.13 2.17 1.29
N GLY A 208 -3.13 1.28 1.23
CA GLY A 208 -4.23 1.32 0.28
C GLY A 208 -5.40 2.21 0.72
N THR A 209 -5.43 2.72 1.94
CA THR A 209 -6.51 3.56 2.47
C THR A 209 -6.21 5.06 2.33
N ARG A 210 -7.25 5.89 2.47
CA ARG A 210 -7.13 7.36 2.46
C ARG A 210 -6.68 7.88 3.83
N PRO A 211 -6.24 9.14 3.94
CA PRO A 211 -5.86 9.75 5.23
C PRO A 211 -6.95 9.71 6.29
N ASP A 212 -8.21 9.84 5.87
CA ASP A 212 -9.37 9.85 6.75
C ASP A 212 -9.88 8.44 7.09
N ASP A 213 -9.40 7.41 6.38
CA ASP A 213 -9.71 6.02 6.69
C ASP A 213 -8.83 5.54 7.85
N LEU A 214 -9.36 4.70 8.70
CA LEU A 214 -8.61 4.04 9.78
C LEU A 214 -8.64 2.53 9.57
N VAL A 215 -7.47 1.90 9.54
CA VAL A 215 -7.33 0.44 9.49
C VAL A 215 -6.55 -0.03 10.70
N GLY A 216 -7.01 -1.09 11.33
CA GLY A 216 -6.34 -1.69 12.48
C GLY A 216 -6.54 -3.18 12.59
N ARG A 217 -5.70 -3.80 13.41
CA ARG A 217 -5.81 -5.22 13.76
C ARG A 217 -6.90 -5.41 14.82
N TRP A 218 -7.87 -6.25 14.50
CA TRP A 218 -9.01 -6.49 15.39
C TRP A 218 -8.84 -7.75 16.25
N ARG A 219 -8.37 -8.83 15.62
CA ARG A 219 -8.09 -10.13 16.25
C ARG A 219 -6.87 -10.77 15.57
N GLU A 220 -6.53 -11.98 16.03
CA GLU A 220 -5.39 -12.74 15.48
C GLU A 220 -5.46 -12.93 13.95
N ASP A 221 -6.67 -13.04 13.38
CA ASP A 221 -6.93 -13.32 11.97
C ASP A 221 -7.77 -12.25 11.27
N ARG A 222 -8.00 -11.09 11.92
CA ARG A 222 -8.95 -10.07 11.46
C ARG A 222 -8.38 -8.67 11.49
N PHE A 223 -8.74 -7.91 10.46
CA PHE A 223 -8.60 -6.46 10.45
C PHE A 223 -9.98 -5.80 10.41
N VAL A 224 -10.06 -4.57 10.87
CA VAL A 224 -11.23 -3.70 10.73
C VAL A 224 -10.79 -2.41 10.06
N ALA A 225 -11.60 -1.91 9.12
CA ALA A 225 -11.42 -0.60 8.53
C ALA A 225 -12.66 0.26 8.78
N LEU A 226 -12.41 1.50 9.21
CA LEU A 226 -13.40 2.58 9.28
C LEU A 226 -13.19 3.49 8.07
N VAL A 227 -14.24 3.69 7.28
CA VAL A 227 -14.17 4.39 6.00
C VAL A 227 -15.26 5.48 5.96
N PRO A 228 -14.89 6.76 6.11
CA PRO A 228 -15.80 7.88 5.84
C PRO A 228 -16.21 7.86 4.36
N CYS A 229 -17.50 7.60 4.09
CA CYS A 229 -18.01 7.55 2.73
C CYS A 229 -19.54 7.83 2.72
N PRO A 230 -20.05 8.46 1.64
CA PRO A 230 -21.43 8.91 1.58
C PRO A 230 -22.45 7.76 1.40
N ALA A 231 -22.03 6.63 0.89
CA ALA A 231 -22.92 5.52 0.53
C ALA A 231 -22.19 4.17 0.47
N ALA A 232 -22.95 3.08 0.49
CA ALA A 232 -22.46 1.72 0.42
C ALA A 232 -21.62 1.42 -0.83
N ASP A 233 -21.89 2.07 -1.96
CA ASP A 233 -21.09 1.91 -3.18
C ASP A 233 -19.65 2.44 -3.01
N GLY A 234 -19.46 3.51 -2.24
CA GLY A 234 -18.15 4.02 -1.88
C GLY A 234 -17.38 3.03 -1.00
N LEU A 235 -18.06 2.43 -0.01
CA LEU A 235 -17.50 1.39 0.84
C LEU A 235 -17.14 0.13 0.03
N ARG A 236 -18.01 -0.29 -0.88
CA ARG A 236 -17.76 -1.43 -1.79
C ARG A 236 -16.57 -1.17 -2.68
N SER A 237 -16.46 0.01 -3.27
CA SER A 237 -15.33 0.38 -4.13
C SER A 237 -14.00 0.39 -3.35
N CYS A 238 -14.01 0.88 -2.10
CA CYS A 238 -12.86 0.80 -1.21
C CYS A 238 -12.47 -0.66 -0.93
N ALA A 239 -13.42 -1.50 -0.54
CA ALA A 239 -13.20 -2.92 -0.25
C ALA A 239 -12.64 -3.68 -1.47
N GLU A 240 -13.21 -3.49 -2.66
CA GLU A 240 -12.73 -4.11 -3.90
C GLU A 240 -11.30 -3.67 -4.25
N ARG A 241 -10.97 -2.41 -4.02
CA ARG A 241 -9.61 -1.90 -4.21
C ARG A 241 -8.63 -2.55 -3.23
N LEU A 242 -8.94 -2.57 -1.93
CA LEU A 242 -8.10 -3.17 -0.90
C LEU A 242 -7.91 -4.68 -1.11
N LYS A 243 -8.98 -5.40 -1.45
CA LYS A 243 -8.93 -6.84 -1.80
C LYS A 243 -7.93 -7.11 -2.92
N ARG A 244 -7.99 -6.35 -4.00
CA ARG A 244 -7.05 -6.48 -5.13
C ARG A 244 -5.62 -6.15 -4.72
N LEU A 245 -5.38 -5.10 -3.92
CA LEU A 245 -4.04 -4.75 -3.44
C LEU A 245 -3.40 -5.89 -2.64
N VAL A 246 -4.16 -6.50 -1.74
CA VAL A 246 -3.66 -7.61 -0.94
C VAL A 246 -3.36 -8.84 -1.82
N SER A 247 -4.20 -9.15 -2.80
CA SER A 247 -3.95 -10.30 -3.70
C SER A 247 -2.67 -10.17 -4.54
N LEU A 248 -2.17 -8.94 -4.73
CA LEU A 248 -0.90 -8.66 -5.40
C LEU A 248 0.31 -8.60 -4.46
N ALA A 249 0.08 -8.54 -3.16
CA ALA A 249 1.14 -8.64 -2.17
C ALA A 249 1.64 -10.09 -2.12
N ALA A 250 2.96 -10.28 -2.03
CA ALA A 250 3.56 -11.60 -1.94
C ALA A 250 4.85 -11.54 -1.13
N VAL A 251 4.91 -12.31 -0.07
CA VAL A 251 6.05 -12.41 0.85
C VAL A 251 7.07 -13.41 0.30
N PRO A 252 8.36 -13.08 0.23
CA PRO A 252 9.42 -14.04 -0.07
C PRO A 252 9.51 -15.08 1.06
N TRP A 253 9.48 -16.36 0.74
CA TRP A 253 9.54 -17.43 1.73
C TRP A 253 10.28 -18.65 1.21
N TRP A 254 11.50 -18.94 1.76
CA TRP A 254 12.31 -20.12 1.44
C TRP A 254 12.49 -20.40 -0.06
N GLY A 255 12.70 -19.36 -0.88
CA GLY A 255 12.86 -19.47 -2.33
C GLY A 255 11.56 -19.43 -3.13
N ASP A 256 10.41 -19.52 -2.47
CA ASP A 256 9.06 -19.35 -3.01
C ASP A 256 8.46 -18.01 -2.62
N ARG A 257 7.22 -17.77 -3.03
CA ARG A 257 6.44 -16.57 -2.70
C ARG A 257 5.10 -16.97 -2.11
N LEU A 258 4.85 -16.54 -0.89
CA LEU A 258 3.55 -16.67 -0.25
C LEU A 258 2.67 -15.48 -0.64
N SER A 259 1.58 -15.74 -1.31
CA SER A 259 0.52 -14.79 -1.58
C SER A 259 -0.75 -15.23 -0.86
N VAL A 260 -1.53 -14.27 -0.41
CA VAL A 260 -2.82 -14.50 0.23
C VAL A 260 -3.87 -13.61 -0.41
N THR A 261 -5.13 -14.00 -0.23
CA THR A 261 -6.29 -13.18 -0.55
C THR A 261 -7.01 -12.79 0.74
N VAL A 262 -7.96 -11.87 0.63
CA VAL A 262 -8.80 -11.46 1.73
C VAL A 262 -10.26 -11.47 1.32
N SER A 263 -11.11 -11.93 2.21
CA SER A 263 -12.55 -11.75 2.12
C SER A 263 -12.98 -10.60 3.03
N MET A 264 -13.97 -9.83 2.60
CA MET A 264 -14.41 -8.63 3.30
C MET A 264 -15.92 -8.56 3.41
N GLY A 265 -16.40 -8.22 4.60
CA GLY A 265 -17.79 -7.86 4.85
C GLY A 265 -17.90 -6.41 5.29
N GLY A 266 -18.88 -5.68 4.77
CA GLY A 266 -19.04 -4.27 5.09
C GLY A 266 -20.47 -3.86 5.35
N THR A 267 -20.63 -2.80 6.14
CA THR A 267 -21.92 -2.17 6.40
C THR A 267 -21.78 -0.68 6.66
N MET A 268 -22.83 0.08 6.36
CA MET A 268 -22.89 1.50 6.70
C MET A 268 -23.42 1.68 8.13
N ALA A 269 -22.95 2.73 8.81
CA ALA A 269 -23.50 3.15 10.10
C ALA A 269 -24.97 3.55 9.95
N ARG A 270 -25.78 3.21 10.96
CA ARG A 270 -27.23 3.51 11.02
C ARG A 270 -27.54 4.26 12.31
N PRO A 271 -28.57 5.09 12.34
CA PRO A 271 -29.02 5.73 13.57
C PRO A 271 -29.31 4.69 14.68
N GLY A 272 -28.75 4.91 15.85
CA GLY A 272 -28.91 4.01 16.99
C GLY A 272 -27.93 2.83 17.06
N ASP A 273 -26.96 2.74 16.13
CA ASP A 273 -25.90 1.75 16.22
C ASP A 273 -25.01 1.95 17.44
N THR A 274 -24.55 0.85 17.99
CA THR A 274 -23.39 0.78 18.88
C THR A 274 -22.18 0.22 18.11
N VAL A 275 -20.99 0.32 18.68
CA VAL A 275 -19.78 -0.28 18.08
C VAL A 275 -19.98 -1.79 17.87
N GLU A 276 -20.60 -2.45 18.83
CA GLU A 276 -20.87 -3.89 18.78
C GLU A 276 -21.83 -4.24 17.65
N SER A 277 -23.01 -3.57 17.55
CA SER A 277 -24.00 -3.87 16.51
C SER A 277 -23.47 -3.61 15.08
N LEU A 278 -22.64 -2.56 14.93
CA LEU A 278 -22.01 -2.21 13.66
C LEU A 278 -21.00 -3.28 13.23
N LEU A 279 -20.17 -3.74 14.16
CA LEU A 279 -19.17 -4.78 13.91
C LEU A 279 -19.81 -6.15 13.69
N GLU A 280 -20.87 -6.50 14.42
CA GLU A 280 -21.61 -7.75 14.22
C GLU A 280 -22.17 -7.82 12.79
N ARG A 281 -22.80 -6.76 12.29
CA ARG A 281 -23.29 -6.73 10.91
C ARG A 281 -22.16 -6.83 9.87
N ALA A 282 -21.04 -6.17 10.10
CA ALA A 282 -19.89 -6.29 9.20
C ALA A 282 -19.31 -7.71 9.21
N GLU A 283 -19.28 -8.38 10.37
CA GLU A 283 -18.82 -9.76 10.51
C GLU A 283 -19.78 -10.76 9.86
N GLU A 284 -21.11 -10.58 10.01
CA GLU A 284 -22.11 -11.39 9.30
C GLU A 284 -21.95 -11.29 7.79
N ALA A 285 -21.73 -10.07 7.27
CA ALA A 285 -21.46 -9.86 5.85
C ALA A 285 -20.15 -10.54 5.42
N LEU A 286 -19.10 -10.51 6.26
CA LEU A 286 -17.84 -11.20 5.99
C LEU A 286 -18.02 -12.72 5.92
N GLN A 287 -18.76 -13.29 6.89
CA GLN A 287 -19.03 -14.72 6.92
C GLN A 287 -19.81 -15.16 5.68
N ALA A 288 -20.81 -14.38 5.25
CA ALA A 288 -21.56 -14.66 4.04
C ALA A 288 -20.67 -14.54 2.77
N ALA A 289 -19.78 -13.54 2.71
CA ALA A 289 -18.83 -13.39 1.62
C ALA A 289 -17.87 -14.58 1.52
N ALA A 290 -17.21 -14.93 2.63
CA ALA A 290 -16.25 -16.03 2.71
C ALA A 290 -16.88 -17.41 2.45
N ALA A 291 -18.13 -17.61 2.87
CA ALA A 291 -18.88 -18.85 2.61
C ALA A 291 -19.24 -19.01 1.12
N ALA A 292 -19.46 -17.91 0.40
CA ALA A 292 -19.75 -17.96 -1.02
C ALA A 292 -18.52 -18.35 -1.84
N GLN A 293 -17.40 -17.67 -1.60
CA GLN A 293 -16.08 -17.98 -2.16
C GLN A 293 -14.99 -17.17 -1.46
N PRO A 294 -13.74 -17.67 -1.34
CA PRO A 294 -12.60 -16.87 -0.95
C PRO A 294 -12.38 -15.68 -1.90
N ASN A 295 -11.68 -14.65 -1.43
CA ASN A 295 -11.39 -13.44 -2.19
C ASN A 295 -12.66 -12.70 -2.65
N SER A 296 -13.60 -12.51 -1.76
CA SER A 296 -14.90 -11.92 -2.06
C SER A 296 -15.22 -10.71 -1.17
N VAL A 297 -16.17 -9.88 -1.63
CA VAL A 297 -16.64 -8.68 -0.91
C VAL A 297 -18.17 -8.70 -0.88
N LEU A 298 -18.73 -8.51 0.31
CA LEU A 298 -20.16 -8.27 0.51
C LEU A 298 -20.36 -7.01 1.35
N VAL A 299 -21.09 -6.03 0.84
CA VAL A 299 -21.51 -4.83 1.57
C VAL A 299 -23.04 -4.82 1.65
N ILE A 300 -23.58 -4.73 2.89
CA ILE A 300 -25.02 -4.78 3.24
C ILE A 300 -25.53 -3.47 3.84
#